data_67bf8c2d45dd7fc1fe3e4373615c527b
#
_entry.id   67bf8c2d45dd7fc1fe3e4373615c527b
#
_cell.length_a   1.000
_cell.length_b   1.000
_cell.length_c   1.000
_cell.angle_alpha   90.00
_cell.angle_beta   90.00
_cell.angle_gamma   90.00
#
_symmetry.space_group_name_H-M   'P 1'
#
loop_
_entity.id
_entity.type
_entity.pdbx_description
1 polymer ?
#
loop_
_entity_poly.entity_id
_entity_poly.type
_entity_poly.pdbx_seq_one_letter_code
_entity_poly.pdbx_strand_id
1 'polypeptide(L)'
;MTVILLRHGVSTSNTARTLAGRAPGVELTERGTEQAAAVADRLAMLPIEHIASSPLLRCQRTVAPLAEKLGLEPDHDERLIEVDYGDWTGRPIAELVTEPLWRIVQGHASGAVFPSGEGLAQVQQRAVAAIRDIERTLAEKAGRDVLWVACAHGDVIKSILADALGLHLDSFQRIAVEPASISVVRYSPHGPSVWKFNDTGADLSALAAAAPTTPTPGGEVPAAANADNGNAGHRDSP
;
A
#
# COMPACT_ATOMS: atom_id res chain seq x y z
N MET A 1 20.11 -6.14 -4.34
CA MET A 1 19.28 -4.92 -4.15
C MET A 1 18.22 -5.18 -3.11
N THR A 2 17.86 -4.17 -2.33
CA THR A 2 16.83 -4.32 -1.28
C THR A 2 15.82 -3.18 -1.40
N VAL A 3 14.56 -3.52 -1.64
CA VAL A 3 13.45 -2.57 -1.66
C VAL A 3 12.61 -2.68 -0.38
N ILE A 4 12.27 -1.54 0.19
CA ILE A 4 11.26 -1.39 1.23
C ILE A 4 9.96 -0.95 0.54
N LEU A 5 8.98 -1.84 0.49
CA LEU A 5 7.64 -1.53 0.01
C LEU A 5 6.85 -0.89 1.15
N LEU A 6 6.48 0.37 1.01
CA LEU A 6 5.74 1.15 2.00
C LEU A 6 4.33 1.43 1.48
N ARG A 7 3.29 0.96 2.17
CA ARG A 7 1.93 1.40 1.88
C ARG A 7 1.70 2.80 2.45
N HIS A 8 0.96 3.66 1.73
CA HIS A 8 0.56 4.96 2.28
C HIS A 8 -0.17 4.82 3.63
N GLY A 9 -0.09 5.84 4.46
CA GLY A 9 -0.81 5.92 5.74
C GLY A 9 -2.33 5.93 5.58
N VAL A 10 -3.07 5.84 6.69
CA VAL A 10 -4.54 5.88 6.67
C VAL A 10 -5.01 7.15 5.97
N SER A 11 -5.83 6.97 4.93
CA SER A 11 -6.39 8.07 4.14
C SER A 11 -7.87 8.34 4.48
N THR A 12 -8.38 9.48 4.04
CA THR A 12 -9.80 9.86 4.19
C THR A 12 -10.74 8.83 3.58
N SER A 13 -10.37 8.23 2.42
CA SER A 13 -11.15 7.15 1.80
C SER A 13 -11.13 5.86 2.60
N ASN A 14 -10.02 5.54 3.26
CA ASN A 14 -9.97 4.38 4.16
C ASN A 14 -10.98 4.52 5.29
N THR A 15 -11.04 5.69 5.92
CA THR A 15 -11.99 5.98 7.01
C THR A 15 -13.44 6.00 6.52
N ALA A 16 -13.68 6.55 5.33
CA ALA A 16 -15.00 6.56 4.69
C ALA A 16 -15.43 5.19 4.15
N ARG A 17 -14.54 4.18 4.15
CA ARG A 17 -14.77 2.86 3.54
C ARG A 17 -15.21 2.94 2.08
N THR A 18 -14.57 3.83 1.32
CA THR A 18 -14.78 3.98 -0.12
C THR A 18 -13.55 3.48 -0.88
N LEU A 19 -13.76 2.94 -2.07
CA LEU A 19 -12.69 2.47 -2.93
C LEU A 19 -12.05 3.68 -3.64
N ALA A 20 -10.93 4.18 -3.10
CA ALA A 20 -10.32 5.41 -3.57
C ALA A 20 -9.82 5.35 -5.03
N GLY A 21 -9.21 4.24 -5.44
CA GLY A 21 -8.58 4.12 -6.75
C GLY A 21 -7.65 5.29 -7.03
N ARG A 22 -7.84 5.90 -8.19
CA ARG A 22 -7.09 7.08 -8.64
C ARG A 22 -7.82 8.41 -8.39
N ALA A 23 -8.84 8.43 -7.53
CA ALA A 23 -9.55 9.65 -7.21
C ALA A 23 -8.57 10.75 -6.72
N PRO A 24 -8.69 11.99 -7.24
CA PRO A 24 -7.87 13.11 -6.81
C PRO A 24 -8.24 13.57 -5.40
N GLY A 25 -7.27 14.26 -4.73
CA GLY A 25 -7.55 14.93 -3.45
C GLY A 25 -7.76 13.99 -2.26
N VAL A 26 -7.47 12.70 -2.37
CA VAL A 26 -7.52 11.77 -1.23
C VAL A 26 -6.29 12.00 -0.35
N GLU A 27 -6.51 12.66 0.78
CA GLU A 27 -5.51 13.05 1.78
C GLU A 27 -5.28 11.95 2.82
N LEU A 28 -4.18 12.07 3.57
CA LEU A 28 -4.00 11.33 4.82
C LEU A 28 -4.95 11.90 5.89
N THR A 29 -5.40 11.04 6.80
CA THR A 29 -6.02 11.48 8.05
C THR A 29 -4.93 11.97 9.03
N GLU A 30 -5.32 12.54 10.17
CA GLU A 30 -4.41 12.84 11.26
C GLU A 30 -3.58 11.60 11.66
N ARG A 31 -4.28 10.48 11.89
CA ARG A 31 -3.62 9.19 12.14
C ARG A 31 -2.67 8.77 11.02
N GLY A 32 -3.05 8.96 9.75
CA GLY A 32 -2.17 8.66 8.62
C GLY A 32 -0.92 9.51 8.60
N THR A 33 -1.02 10.77 9.03
CA THR A 33 0.11 11.68 9.17
C THR A 33 1.04 11.26 10.32
N GLU A 34 0.48 10.87 11.47
CA GLU A 34 1.25 10.30 12.58
C GLU A 34 1.97 9.00 12.19
N GLN A 35 1.29 8.13 11.45
CA GLN A 35 1.89 6.91 10.91
C GLN A 35 3.08 7.24 9.97
N ALA A 36 2.93 8.23 9.09
CA ALA A 36 3.99 8.66 8.18
C ALA A 36 5.22 9.16 8.96
N ALA A 37 5.02 9.95 10.02
CA ALA A 37 6.10 10.42 10.89
C ALA A 37 6.79 9.25 11.61
N ALA A 38 6.04 8.33 12.20
CA ALA A 38 6.57 7.15 12.90
C ALA A 38 7.37 6.23 11.96
N VAL A 39 6.90 6.02 10.73
CA VAL A 39 7.65 5.26 9.71
C VAL A 39 8.93 6.00 9.33
N ALA A 40 8.88 7.32 9.18
CA ALA A 40 10.06 8.12 8.88
C ALA A 40 11.13 7.99 9.98
N ASP A 41 10.73 8.02 11.26
CA ASP A 41 11.66 7.84 12.39
C ASP A 41 12.33 6.46 12.37
N ARG A 42 11.59 5.42 12.04
CA ARG A 42 12.11 4.04 11.95
C ARG A 42 13.08 3.88 10.78
N LEU A 43 12.77 4.47 9.64
CA LEU A 43 13.53 4.28 8.40
C LEU A 43 14.73 5.23 8.28
N ALA A 44 14.70 6.39 8.90
CA ALA A 44 15.79 7.38 8.84
C ALA A 44 17.13 6.86 9.40
N MET A 45 17.10 5.78 10.20
CA MET A 45 18.30 5.13 10.73
C MET A 45 19.00 4.23 9.70
N LEU A 46 18.37 3.98 8.55
CA LEU A 46 18.87 3.08 7.51
C LEU A 46 19.56 3.86 6.39
N PRO A 47 20.56 3.27 5.71
CA PRO A 47 21.27 3.90 4.61
C PRO A 47 20.41 3.87 3.32
N ILE A 48 19.26 4.49 3.35
CA ILE A 48 18.36 4.59 2.20
C ILE A 48 18.90 5.65 1.24
N GLU A 49 19.04 5.30 -0.02
CA GLU A 49 19.67 6.15 -1.03
C GLU A 49 18.70 6.65 -2.10
N HIS A 50 17.48 6.08 -2.14
CA HIS A 50 16.48 6.45 -3.12
C HIS A 50 15.06 6.21 -2.60
N ILE A 51 14.14 7.09 -3.00
CA ILE A 51 12.70 6.97 -2.74
C ILE A 51 11.96 7.09 -4.07
N ALA A 52 11.25 6.03 -4.46
CA ALA A 52 10.25 6.09 -5.53
C ALA A 52 8.85 6.09 -4.91
N SER A 53 7.93 6.85 -5.46
CA SER A 53 6.58 6.98 -4.93
C SER A 53 5.53 6.99 -6.04
N SER A 54 4.37 6.40 -5.75
CA SER A 54 3.16 6.70 -6.50
C SER A 54 2.91 8.21 -6.53
N PRO A 55 2.44 8.79 -7.66
CA PRO A 55 2.15 10.21 -7.78
C PRO A 55 0.90 10.65 -7.00
N LEU A 56 0.14 9.72 -6.40
CA LEU A 56 -1.06 10.07 -5.65
C LEU A 56 -0.72 10.73 -4.30
N LEU A 57 -1.45 11.78 -3.98
CA LEU A 57 -1.20 12.70 -2.87
C LEU A 57 -0.96 11.96 -1.54
N ARG A 58 -1.75 10.94 -1.20
CA ARG A 58 -1.58 10.13 0.01
C ARG A 58 -0.22 9.42 0.10
N CYS A 59 0.37 9.01 -1.03
CA CYS A 59 1.73 8.46 -1.06
C CYS A 59 2.78 9.54 -0.90
N GLN A 60 2.63 10.67 -1.60
CA GLN A 60 3.53 11.82 -1.46
C GLN A 60 3.59 12.29 0.00
N ARG A 61 2.43 12.45 0.66
CA ARG A 61 2.35 12.84 2.07
C ARG A 61 2.95 11.80 3.01
N THR A 62 2.89 10.52 2.64
CA THR A 62 3.47 9.45 3.46
C THR A 62 5.01 9.47 3.41
N VAL A 63 5.61 9.73 2.25
CA VAL A 63 7.08 9.72 2.13
C VAL A 63 7.73 11.05 2.50
N ALA A 64 6.99 12.16 2.51
CA ALA A 64 7.55 13.50 2.74
C ALA A 64 8.37 13.61 4.03
N PRO A 65 7.93 13.12 5.21
CA PRO A 65 8.74 13.19 6.43
C PRO A 65 10.04 12.40 6.35
N LEU A 66 10.02 11.24 5.65
CA LEU A 66 11.23 10.43 5.43
C LEU A 66 12.19 11.13 4.48
N ALA A 67 11.69 11.64 3.38
CA ALA A 67 12.47 12.38 2.39
C ALA A 67 13.17 13.58 3.01
N GLU A 68 12.47 14.35 3.83
CA GLU A 68 13.04 15.50 4.57
C GLU A 68 14.18 15.05 5.50
N LYS A 69 13.98 13.97 6.30
CA LYS A 69 15.00 13.45 7.22
C LYS A 69 16.25 12.95 6.52
N LEU A 70 16.11 12.38 5.33
CA LEU A 70 17.21 11.83 4.54
C LEU A 70 17.84 12.84 3.58
N GLY A 71 17.21 14.01 3.37
CA GLY A 71 17.63 14.96 2.36
C GLY A 71 17.51 14.43 0.93
N LEU A 72 16.52 13.58 0.68
CA LEU A 72 16.25 12.97 -0.62
C LEU A 72 15.02 13.61 -1.27
N GLU A 73 15.04 13.71 -2.60
CA GLU A 73 13.87 14.08 -3.40
C GLU A 73 13.19 12.81 -3.92
N PRO A 74 11.91 12.56 -3.62
CA PRO A 74 11.22 11.38 -4.12
C PRO A 74 10.94 11.45 -5.62
N ASP A 75 11.31 10.41 -6.36
CA ASP A 75 10.91 10.24 -7.75
C ASP A 75 9.49 9.69 -7.85
N HIS A 76 8.65 10.28 -8.69
CA HIS A 76 7.30 9.79 -8.94
C HIS A 76 7.26 8.84 -10.13
N ASP A 77 6.77 7.61 -9.92
CA ASP A 77 6.62 6.60 -10.95
C ASP A 77 5.14 6.23 -11.12
N GLU A 78 4.57 6.55 -12.28
CA GLU A 78 3.17 6.24 -12.65
C GLU A 78 2.87 4.73 -12.61
N ARG A 79 3.86 3.87 -12.72
CA ARG A 79 3.67 2.42 -12.63
C ARG A 79 3.42 1.95 -11.20
N LEU A 80 3.67 2.80 -10.19
CA LEU A 80 3.35 2.55 -8.77
C LEU A 80 1.98 3.11 -8.37
N ILE A 81 1.24 3.75 -9.29
CA ILE A 81 -0.09 4.30 -9.03
C ILE A 81 -1.08 3.18 -8.65
N GLU A 82 -2.12 3.51 -7.89
CA GLU A 82 -3.16 2.55 -7.50
C GLU A 82 -3.88 1.97 -8.72
N VAL A 83 -4.55 0.87 -8.51
CA VAL A 83 -5.43 0.25 -9.49
C VAL A 83 -6.42 1.28 -10.02
N ASP A 84 -6.56 1.34 -11.34
CA ASP A 84 -7.69 2.02 -11.95
C ASP A 84 -8.93 1.14 -11.80
N TYR A 85 -9.74 1.44 -10.78
CA TYR A 85 -10.97 0.68 -10.55
C TYR A 85 -12.12 1.12 -11.46
N GLY A 86 -11.90 2.08 -12.36
CA GLY A 86 -12.90 2.57 -13.29
C GLY A 86 -14.20 2.98 -12.59
N ASP A 87 -15.32 2.37 -12.99
CA ASP A 87 -16.66 2.69 -12.45
C ASP A 87 -16.84 2.33 -10.96
N TRP A 88 -15.90 1.62 -10.36
CA TRP A 88 -15.90 1.34 -8.92
C TRP A 88 -15.23 2.43 -8.08
N THR A 89 -14.47 3.33 -8.72
CA THR A 89 -13.78 4.42 -8.02
C THR A 89 -14.74 5.31 -7.26
N GLY A 90 -14.47 5.54 -5.97
CA GLY A 90 -15.29 6.38 -5.09
C GLY A 90 -16.52 5.69 -4.49
N ARG A 91 -16.87 4.49 -4.93
CA ARG A 91 -18.05 3.78 -4.41
C ARG A 91 -17.77 3.19 -3.01
N PRO A 92 -18.82 3.13 -2.15
CA PRO A 92 -18.74 2.44 -0.87
C PRO A 92 -18.42 0.94 -1.04
N ILE A 93 -17.51 0.42 -0.23
CA ILE A 93 -17.15 -1.02 -0.25
C ILE A 93 -18.38 -1.89 0.00
N ALA A 94 -19.29 -1.45 0.88
CA ALA A 94 -20.53 -2.19 1.20
C ALA A 94 -21.44 -2.44 -0.02
N GLU A 95 -21.39 -1.58 -1.02
CA GLU A 95 -22.11 -1.78 -2.28
C GLU A 95 -21.36 -2.75 -3.19
N LEU A 96 -20.03 -2.60 -3.26
CA LEU A 96 -19.17 -3.38 -4.16
C LEU A 96 -19.14 -4.86 -3.82
N VAL A 97 -19.30 -5.24 -2.55
CA VAL A 97 -19.33 -6.66 -2.13
C VAL A 97 -20.49 -7.44 -2.75
N THR A 98 -21.52 -6.78 -3.25
CA THR A 98 -22.68 -7.40 -3.92
C THR A 98 -22.47 -7.57 -5.43
N GLU A 99 -21.45 -6.95 -6.01
CA GLU A 99 -21.17 -7.02 -7.44
C GLU A 99 -20.63 -8.41 -7.84
N PRO A 100 -21.02 -8.96 -8.99
CA PRO A 100 -20.50 -10.24 -9.46
C PRO A 100 -18.98 -10.27 -9.59
N LEU A 101 -18.37 -9.16 -10.02
CA LEU A 101 -16.93 -9.01 -10.16
C LEU A 101 -16.19 -9.14 -8.82
N TRP A 102 -16.84 -8.82 -7.69
CA TRP A 102 -16.23 -8.97 -6.36
C TRP A 102 -15.70 -10.38 -6.12
N ARG A 103 -16.46 -11.42 -6.48
CA ARG A 103 -16.04 -12.80 -6.33
C ARG A 103 -14.82 -13.13 -7.19
N ILE A 104 -14.75 -12.53 -8.39
CA ILE A 104 -13.60 -12.72 -9.29
C ILE A 104 -12.36 -12.06 -8.67
N VAL A 105 -12.47 -10.83 -8.15
CA VAL A 105 -11.37 -10.14 -7.46
C VAL A 105 -10.88 -10.94 -6.24
N GLN A 106 -11.77 -11.65 -5.55
CA GLN A 106 -11.42 -12.45 -4.37
C GLN A 106 -10.75 -13.78 -4.70
N GLY A 107 -11.21 -14.49 -5.73
CA GLY A 107 -10.80 -15.89 -5.98
C GLY A 107 -10.11 -16.15 -7.32
N HIS A 108 -10.14 -15.18 -8.23
CA HIS A 108 -9.55 -15.29 -9.57
C HIS A 108 -9.04 -13.93 -10.05
N ALA A 109 -8.18 -13.32 -9.25
CA ALA A 109 -7.69 -11.96 -9.45
C ALA A 109 -7.00 -11.76 -10.80
N SER A 110 -6.34 -12.79 -11.34
CA SER A 110 -5.70 -12.73 -12.65
C SER A 110 -6.68 -12.52 -13.82
N GLY A 111 -7.94 -12.91 -13.62
CA GLY A 111 -9.03 -12.69 -14.58
C GLY A 111 -9.87 -11.44 -14.28
N ALA A 112 -9.59 -10.72 -13.19
CA ALA A 112 -10.35 -9.54 -12.80
C ALA A 112 -9.96 -8.34 -13.67
N VAL A 113 -10.95 -7.75 -14.35
CA VAL A 113 -10.84 -6.50 -15.12
C VAL A 113 -11.97 -5.58 -14.65
N PHE A 114 -11.60 -4.39 -14.17
CA PHE A 114 -12.58 -3.42 -13.68
C PHE A 114 -13.29 -2.71 -14.83
N PRO A 115 -14.63 -2.51 -14.75
CA PRO A 115 -15.37 -1.79 -15.79
C PRO A 115 -14.81 -0.37 -15.97
N SER A 116 -14.47 0.00 -17.21
CA SER A 116 -13.81 1.28 -17.55
C SER A 116 -12.46 1.49 -16.85
N GLY A 117 -11.84 0.44 -16.34
CA GLY A 117 -10.58 0.48 -15.59
C GLY A 117 -9.55 -0.51 -16.12
N GLU A 118 -8.58 -0.88 -15.26
CA GLU A 118 -7.52 -1.84 -15.61
C GLU A 118 -7.76 -3.23 -15.00
N GLY A 119 -7.06 -4.23 -15.49
CA GLY A 119 -7.03 -5.58 -14.93
C GLY A 119 -5.94 -5.74 -13.86
N LEU A 120 -6.19 -6.56 -12.83
CA LEU A 120 -5.19 -6.82 -11.79
C LEU A 120 -3.91 -7.46 -12.33
N ALA A 121 -3.97 -8.24 -13.39
CA ALA A 121 -2.79 -8.76 -14.07
C ALA A 121 -1.94 -7.63 -14.71
N GLN A 122 -2.58 -6.60 -15.25
CA GLN A 122 -1.88 -5.42 -15.79
C GLN A 122 -1.21 -4.63 -14.65
N VAL A 123 -1.88 -4.50 -13.49
CA VAL A 123 -1.31 -3.87 -12.29
C VAL A 123 -0.06 -4.61 -11.83
N GLN A 124 -0.11 -5.94 -11.72
CA GLN A 124 1.05 -6.74 -11.36
C GLN A 124 2.20 -6.53 -12.36
N GLN A 125 1.90 -6.61 -13.65
CA GLN A 125 2.92 -6.45 -14.70
C GLN A 125 3.63 -5.09 -14.60
N ARG A 126 2.88 -3.97 -14.51
CA ARG A 126 3.48 -2.63 -14.46
C ARG A 126 4.25 -2.38 -13.16
N ALA A 127 3.71 -2.84 -12.01
CA ALA A 127 4.32 -2.63 -10.71
C ALA A 127 5.62 -3.43 -10.55
N VAL A 128 5.62 -4.71 -10.94
CA VAL A 128 6.82 -5.55 -10.92
C VAL A 128 7.88 -5.01 -11.90
N ALA A 129 7.47 -4.57 -13.09
CA ALA A 129 8.39 -3.94 -14.04
C ALA A 129 9.03 -2.67 -13.45
N ALA A 130 8.23 -1.82 -12.77
CA ALA A 130 8.75 -0.62 -12.10
C ALA A 130 9.85 -0.96 -11.08
N ILE A 131 9.58 -1.91 -10.17
CA ILE A 131 10.56 -2.33 -9.16
C ILE A 131 11.85 -2.82 -9.81
N ARG A 132 11.77 -3.72 -10.79
CA ARG A 132 12.94 -4.30 -11.46
C ARG A 132 13.75 -3.27 -12.26
N ASP A 133 13.07 -2.32 -12.93
CA ASP A 133 13.73 -1.27 -13.69
C ASP A 133 14.45 -0.27 -12.79
N ILE A 134 13.80 0.16 -11.70
CA ILE A 134 14.41 1.03 -10.71
C ILE A 134 15.63 0.36 -10.10
N GLU A 135 15.53 -0.91 -9.68
CA GLU A 135 16.65 -1.66 -9.13
C GLU A 135 17.83 -1.76 -10.08
N ARG A 136 17.57 -2.08 -11.34
CA ARG A 136 18.60 -2.14 -12.38
C ARG A 136 19.31 -0.80 -12.52
N THR A 137 18.54 0.29 -12.63
CA THR A 137 19.08 1.64 -12.78
C THR A 137 19.94 2.06 -11.57
N LEU A 138 19.47 1.77 -10.36
CA LEU A 138 20.21 2.07 -9.12
C LEU A 138 21.49 1.23 -9.02
N ALA A 139 21.43 -0.07 -9.36
CA ALA A 139 22.60 -0.95 -9.35
C ALA A 139 23.68 -0.50 -10.36
N GLU A 140 23.28 -0.17 -11.57
CA GLU A 140 24.16 0.35 -12.63
C GLU A 140 24.84 1.66 -12.19
N LYS A 141 24.07 2.58 -11.61
CA LYS A 141 24.55 3.89 -11.16
C LYS A 141 25.51 3.77 -9.96
N ALA A 142 25.17 2.93 -8.98
CA ALA A 142 25.95 2.79 -7.75
C ALA A 142 27.11 1.79 -7.85
N GLY A 143 27.08 0.85 -8.79
CA GLY A 143 28.03 -0.26 -8.90
C GLY A 143 27.98 -1.25 -7.73
N ARG A 144 26.89 -1.20 -6.90
CA ARG A 144 26.68 -2.05 -5.71
C ARG A 144 25.20 -2.17 -5.39
N ASP A 145 24.90 -3.02 -4.40
CA ASP A 145 23.55 -3.09 -3.85
C ASP A 145 23.16 -1.79 -3.11
N VAL A 146 21.94 -1.35 -3.36
CA VAL A 146 21.35 -0.15 -2.76
C VAL A 146 20.11 -0.56 -1.95
N LEU A 147 19.88 0.14 -0.84
CA LEU A 147 18.64 0.09 -0.07
C LEU A 147 17.79 1.29 -0.48
N TRP A 148 16.54 1.03 -0.86
CA TRP A 148 15.64 2.07 -1.33
C TRP A 148 14.18 1.81 -0.94
N VAL A 149 13.32 2.84 -1.05
CA VAL A 149 11.89 2.78 -0.69
C VAL A 149 11.03 2.92 -1.93
N ALA A 150 10.01 2.08 -2.04
CA ALA A 150 8.91 2.22 -3.00
C ALA A 150 7.60 2.44 -2.22
N CYS A 151 7.05 3.66 -2.27
CA CYS A 151 5.76 3.95 -1.63
C CYS A 151 4.62 3.76 -2.64
N ALA A 152 3.66 2.90 -2.28
CA ALA A 152 2.54 2.56 -3.15
C ALA A 152 1.26 2.24 -2.34
N HIS A 153 0.41 1.40 -2.88
CA HIS A 153 -0.95 1.12 -2.43
C HIS A 153 -1.13 -0.37 -2.12
N GLY A 154 -2.25 -0.70 -1.47
CA GLY A 154 -2.51 -2.06 -1.01
C GLY A 154 -2.40 -3.10 -2.11
N ASP A 155 -3.21 -2.98 -3.17
CA ASP A 155 -3.26 -4.01 -4.22
C ASP A 155 -1.98 -4.02 -5.10
N VAL A 156 -1.34 -2.87 -5.25
CA VAL A 156 -0.04 -2.76 -5.95
C VAL A 156 1.05 -3.53 -5.19
N ILE A 157 1.16 -3.32 -3.87
CA ILE A 157 2.15 -3.99 -3.03
C ILE A 157 1.85 -5.50 -2.93
N LYS A 158 0.57 -5.89 -2.77
CA LYS A 158 0.17 -7.30 -2.80
C LYS A 158 0.59 -7.97 -4.10
N SER A 159 0.45 -7.29 -5.23
CA SER A 159 0.84 -7.80 -6.55
C SER A 159 2.34 -8.00 -6.68
N ILE A 160 3.15 -7.06 -6.17
CA ILE A 160 4.62 -7.17 -6.12
C ILE A 160 5.04 -8.33 -5.19
N LEU A 161 4.43 -8.44 -4.02
CA LEU A 161 4.74 -9.49 -3.06
C LEU A 161 4.33 -10.88 -3.58
N ALA A 162 3.21 -10.99 -4.29
CA ALA A 162 2.81 -12.23 -4.94
C ALA A 162 3.86 -12.70 -5.95
N ASP A 163 4.38 -11.80 -6.81
CA ASP A 163 5.47 -12.11 -7.74
C ASP A 163 6.74 -12.53 -6.98
N ALA A 164 7.15 -11.77 -5.96
CA ALA A 164 8.36 -12.05 -5.18
C ALA A 164 8.30 -13.39 -4.42
N LEU A 165 7.12 -13.84 -4.01
CA LEU A 165 6.88 -15.11 -3.35
C LEU A 165 6.64 -16.28 -4.32
N GLY A 166 6.57 -16.03 -5.64
CA GLY A 166 6.20 -17.03 -6.63
C GLY A 166 4.75 -17.51 -6.50
N LEU A 167 3.88 -16.70 -5.90
CA LEU A 167 2.47 -17.00 -5.77
C LEU A 167 1.71 -16.61 -7.06
N HIS A 168 0.79 -17.46 -7.47
CA HIS A 168 -0.15 -17.07 -8.51
C HIS A 168 -0.97 -15.85 -8.05
N LEU A 169 -1.25 -14.92 -8.96
CA LEU A 169 -1.96 -13.68 -8.64
C LEU A 169 -3.33 -13.94 -7.98
N ASP A 170 -3.98 -15.06 -8.28
CA ASP A 170 -5.25 -15.46 -7.64
C ASP A 170 -5.14 -15.67 -6.12
N SER A 171 -3.92 -15.77 -5.61
CA SER A 171 -3.65 -15.89 -4.17
C SER A 171 -3.30 -14.56 -3.50
N PHE A 172 -3.26 -13.43 -4.24
CA PHE A 172 -2.75 -12.16 -3.71
C PHE A 172 -3.60 -11.60 -2.55
N GLN A 173 -4.88 -11.96 -2.47
CA GLN A 173 -5.75 -11.59 -1.35
C GLN A 173 -5.38 -12.28 -0.02
N ARG A 174 -4.53 -13.29 -0.04
CA ARG A 174 -3.96 -13.90 1.18
C ARG A 174 -2.86 -13.04 1.80
N ILE A 175 -2.44 -11.99 1.10
CA ILE A 175 -1.38 -11.08 1.50
C ILE A 175 -2.01 -9.89 2.20
N ALA A 176 -1.77 -9.73 3.51
CA ALA A 176 -2.16 -8.54 4.24
C ALA A 176 -1.14 -7.42 4.01
N VAL A 177 -1.62 -6.21 3.74
CA VAL A 177 -0.79 -5.00 3.62
C VAL A 177 -1.56 -3.86 4.26
N GLU A 178 -1.24 -3.53 5.51
CA GLU A 178 -1.92 -2.47 6.27
C GLU A 178 -1.41 -1.07 5.92
N PRO A 179 -2.20 0.00 6.16
CA PRO A 179 -1.72 1.37 6.00
C PRO A 179 -0.45 1.63 6.80
N ALA A 180 0.53 2.27 6.18
CA ALA A 180 1.88 2.54 6.70
C ALA A 180 2.69 1.27 7.05
N SER A 181 2.25 0.08 6.62
CA SER A 181 3.05 -1.13 6.79
C SER A 181 4.27 -1.13 5.85
N ILE A 182 5.29 -1.83 6.32
CA ILE A 182 6.54 -2.05 5.61
C ILE A 182 6.65 -3.53 5.25
N SER A 183 6.96 -3.82 3.99
CA SER A 183 7.41 -5.14 3.54
C SER A 183 8.77 -4.98 2.86
N VAL A 184 9.68 -5.92 3.05
CA VAL A 184 11.04 -5.84 2.53
C VAL A 184 11.31 -7.00 1.60
N VAL A 185 11.67 -6.69 0.36
CA VAL A 185 12.09 -7.68 -0.64
C VAL A 185 13.55 -7.47 -0.98
N ARG A 186 14.32 -8.53 -0.93
CA ARG A 186 15.71 -8.55 -1.37
C ARG A 186 15.82 -9.34 -2.68
N TYR A 187 16.32 -8.69 -3.70
CA TYR A 187 16.59 -9.30 -5.00
C TYR A 187 18.04 -9.72 -5.11
N SER A 188 18.27 -10.96 -5.53
CA SER A 188 19.57 -11.56 -5.72
C SER A 188 19.63 -12.33 -7.05
N PRO A 189 20.80 -12.76 -7.51
CA PRO A 189 20.91 -13.64 -8.69
C PRO A 189 20.12 -14.96 -8.57
N HIS A 190 19.77 -15.37 -7.36
CA HIS A 190 18.98 -16.58 -7.10
C HIS A 190 17.47 -16.33 -7.02
N GLY A 191 17.04 -15.09 -7.26
CA GLY A 191 15.65 -14.64 -7.18
C GLY A 191 15.36 -13.75 -5.98
N PRO A 192 14.09 -13.28 -5.85
CA PRO A 192 13.66 -12.46 -4.74
C PRO A 192 13.46 -13.26 -3.45
N SER A 193 13.66 -12.63 -2.31
CA SER A 193 13.31 -13.15 -0.98
C SER A 193 12.58 -12.07 -0.18
N VAL A 194 11.44 -12.42 0.42
CA VAL A 194 10.68 -11.52 1.29
C VAL A 194 11.21 -11.66 2.72
N TRP A 195 11.80 -10.58 3.25
CA TRP A 195 12.47 -10.57 4.56
C TRP A 195 11.59 -10.03 5.68
N LYS A 196 10.70 -9.09 5.33
CA LYS A 196 9.70 -8.52 6.23
C LYS A 196 8.37 -8.51 5.50
N PHE A 197 7.31 -8.65 6.25
CA PHE A 197 5.97 -8.75 5.72
C PHE A 197 4.99 -8.02 6.60
N ASN A 198 4.28 -7.02 6.06
CA ASN A 198 3.25 -6.25 6.76
C ASN A 198 3.67 -5.75 8.16
N ASP A 199 4.90 -5.23 8.28
CA ASP A 199 5.44 -4.75 9.55
C ASP A 199 4.89 -3.35 9.86
N THR A 200 4.03 -3.25 10.85
CA THR A 200 3.43 -1.99 11.34
C THR A 200 4.11 -1.46 12.61
N GLY A 201 5.18 -2.09 13.08
CA GLY A 201 5.88 -1.77 14.32
C GLY A 201 5.64 -2.81 15.41
N ALA A 202 5.87 -2.42 16.68
CA ALA A 202 5.76 -3.33 17.82
C ALA A 202 4.32 -3.51 18.34
N ASP A 203 3.37 -2.69 17.90
CA ASP A 203 1.97 -2.76 18.34
C ASP A 203 1.24 -3.91 17.65
N LEU A 204 0.83 -4.89 18.43
CA LEU A 204 0.05 -6.06 18.01
C LEU A 204 -1.44 -5.95 18.39
N SER A 205 -1.90 -4.80 18.87
CA SER A 205 -3.28 -4.60 19.36
C SER A 205 -4.34 -4.90 18.27
N ALA A 206 -3.99 -4.70 17.00
CA ALA A 206 -4.86 -5.05 15.88
C ALA A 206 -5.23 -6.56 15.83
N LEU A 207 -4.40 -7.44 16.40
CA LEU A 207 -4.69 -8.88 16.47
C LEU A 207 -5.82 -9.22 17.45
N ALA A 208 -6.15 -8.31 18.38
CA ALA A 208 -7.26 -8.48 19.31
C ALA A 208 -8.64 -8.23 18.63
N ALA A 209 -8.67 -7.54 17.50
CA ALA A 209 -9.88 -7.35 16.74
C ALA A 209 -10.25 -8.63 15.96
N ALA A 210 -11.54 -8.90 15.81
CA ALA A 210 -11.98 -9.99 14.96
C ALA A 210 -11.46 -9.77 13.52
N ALA A 211 -10.85 -10.81 12.95
CA ALA A 211 -10.37 -10.75 11.59
C ALA A 211 -11.55 -10.47 10.63
N PRO A 212 -11.39 -9.61 9.62
CA PRO A 212 -12.40 -9.44 8.59
C PRO A 212 -12.63 -10.78 7.88
N THR A 213 -13.88 -11.11 7.65
CA THR A 213 -14.25 -12.38 7.00
C THR A 213 -13.88 -12.42 5.52
N THR A 214 -13.61 -11.25 4.93
CA THR A 214 -13.29 -11.11 3.50
C THR A 214 -12.25 -10.01 3.30
N PRO A 215 -11.15 -10.26 2.56
CA PRO A 215 -10.19 -9.22 2.19
C PRO A 215 -10.86 -8.11 1.37
N THR A 216 -10.41 -6.87 1.54
CA THR A 216 -10.96 -5.70 0.85
C THR A 216 -10.02 -5.24 -0.27
N PRO A 217 -10.49 -5.06 -1.52
CA PRO A 217 -9.72 -4.38 -2.56
C PRO A 217 -9.22 -3.01 -2.08
N GLY A 218 -7.99 -2.64 -2.46
CA GLY A 218 -7.34 -1.45 -1.93
C GLY A 218 -6.70 -1.66 -0.56
N GLY A 219 -6.82 -2.87 0.01
CA GLY A 219 -6.21 -3.30 1.27
C GLY A 219 -7.06 -2.98 2.51
N GLU A 220 -6.84 -3.77 3.54
CA GLU A 220 -7.56 -3.71 4.80
C GLU A 220 -7.21 -2.48 5.63
N VAL A 221 -8.17 -1.98 6.41
CA VAL A 221 -7.94 -1.00 7.47
C VAL A 221 -8.37 -1.66 8.77
N PRO A 222 -7.49 -1.78 9.77
CA PRO A 222 -7.85 -2.35 11.06
C PRO A 222 -9.04 -1.64 11.70
N ALA A 223 -9.92 -2.40 12.38
CA ALA A 223 -11.13 -1.87 13.03
C ALA A 223 -10.81 -0.76 14.07
N ALA A 224 -9.64 -0.78 14.69
CA ALA A 224 -9.17 0.26 15.62
C ALA A 224 -8.97 1.64 14.95
N ALA A 225 -8.90 1.71 13.63
CA ALA A 225 -8.81 2.98 12.91
C ALA A 225 -10.11 3.80 12.94
N ASN A 226 -11.21 3.20 13.36
CA ASN A 226 -12.55 3.82 13.37
C ASN A 226 -13.01 4.27 14.77
N ALA A 227 -12.19 4.15 15.84
CA ALA A 227 -12.64 4.38 17.21
C ALA A 227 -12.76 5.86 17.60
N ASP A 228 -12.25 6.81 16.82
CA ASP A 228 -12.19 8.23 17.21
C ASP A 228 -13.38 9.12 16.80
N ASN A 229 -14.45 8.57 16.24
CA ASN A 229 -15.59 9.37 15.80
C ASN A 229 -16.90 9.15 16.58
N GLY A 230 -16.83 8.87 17.88
CA GLY A 230 -18.05 8.57 18.66
C GLY A 230 -18.02 8.93 20.14
N ASN A 231 -17.59 10.14 20.54
CA ASN A 231 -17.98 10.64 21.86
C ASN A 231 -17.98 12.18 21.96
N ALA A 232 -18.91 12.83 21.28
CA ALA A 232 -19.39 14.14 21.70
C ALA A 232 -20.57 13.90 22.65
N GLY A 233 -20.25 13.69 23.92
CA GLY A 233 -21.21 13.47 24.97
C GLY A 233 -22.12 14.66 25.17
N HIS A 234 -23.39 14.45 24.95
CA HIS A 234 -24.44 15.29 25.47
C HIS A 234 -24.52 15.05 26.98
N ARG A 235 -23.98 15.96 27.79
CA ARG A 235 -24.29 16.05 29.23
C ARG A 235 -25.37 17.08 29.39
N ASP A 236 -26.59 16.62 29.42
CA ASP A 236 -27.65 17.35 30.10
C ASP A 236 -27.52 17.08 31.60
N SER A 237 -27.38 18.13 32.36
CA SER A 237 -27.48 18.12 33.81
C SER A 237 -28.80 18.81 34.21
N PRO A 238 -29.40 18.42 35.34
CA PRO A 238 -30.77 18.77 35.79
C PRO A 238 -30.95 20.23 36.17
#